data_841f19931969d6ff588a236cbffbb7e9
#
_entry.id   841f19931969d6ff588a236cbffbb7e9
#
_cell.length_a   1.000
_cell.length_b   1.000
_cell.length_c   1.000
_cell.angle_alpha   90.00
_cell.angle_beta   90.00
_cell.angle_gamma   90.00
#
_symmetry.space_group_name_H-M   'P 1'
#
loop_
_entity.id
_entity.type
_entity.pdbx_description
1 polymer ?
#
loop_
_entity_poly.entity_id
_entity_poly.type
_entity_poly.pdbx_seq_one_letter_code
_entity_poly.pdbx_strand_id
1 'polypeptide(L)'
;MKRLIQLVFLVAMIGTAQAEAVKGRIAVVSQQAGTIQIEVKSKDKKSVTKVVVRTDANTRYEGAAGLKDLGPPDLIEVQRQPGKPASSIKKIVFGLPPGVEINVKELLAIMTGGGPYHLYDARPGKRFGAAHVPSAKSAFPNDEDFLSKLPGDKNALLVFYCGGPTCPYTGIAVKKAQQVGYTNLKGFQAGLPGWKKAKLPVHTEATWLAKKLDPQHVILDVRESAQSGESHIEGAVAMPTAELQAMTRKFIEQQTIAQLPGVSDMRAPVIVYADSHTSRDALLAYKELRSWGYGKTTVLRDGFSGWQSAGLPTATGAAATQIVYEKKLAPGAIAPDEFVALQASGEGVFVIDVRTDEEVAAGVIAGAQHFPLEKLEDMLGELPGDKEVLIYCANGIRAEMAHQTLSEKGIKNRYLNETVIIAKDGSFKI
;
A
#
# COMPACT_ATOMS: atom_id res chain seq x y z
N MET A 1 -49.94 -7.91 -58.68
CA MET A 1 -49.47 -8.10 -57.29
C MET A 1 -47.96 -7.89 -57.24
N LYS A 2 -47.55 -6.65 -56.94
CA LYS A 2 -46.12 -6.27 -56.84
C LYS A 2 -45.73 -6.39 -55.37
N ARG A 3 -44.81 -7.32 -54.99
CA ARG A 3 -44.22 -7.42 -53.68
C ARG A 3 -43.09 -6.40 -53.59
N LEU A 4 -43.28 -5.41 -52.71
CA LEU A 4 -42.23 -4.46 -52.30
C LEU A 4 -41.31 -5.15 -51.26
N ILE A 5 -40.06 -5.33 -51.64
CA ILE A 5 -38.99 -5.78 -50.67
C ILE A 5 -38.48 -4.53 -50.00
N GLN A 6 -38.82 -4.35 -48.70
CA GLN A 6 -38.20 -3.34 -47.86
C GLN A 6 -36.82 -3.84 -47.42
N LEU A 7 -35.77 -3.20 -47.93
CA LEU A 7 -34.42 -3.36 -47.47
C LEU A 7 -34.27 -2.57 -46.13
N VAL A 8 -34.20 -3.26 -45.01
CA VAL A 8 -33.86 -2.64 -43.71
C VAL A 8 -32.34 -2.44 -43.68
N PHE A 9 -31.89 -1.21 -43.86
CA PHE A 9 -30.52 -0.83 -43.59
C PHE A 9 -30.32 -0.81 -42.08
N LEU A 10 -29.64 -1.82 -41.53
CA LEU A 10 -29.13 -1.82 -40.18
C LEU A 10 -27.92 -0.87 -40.14
N VAL A 11 -28.15 0.40 -39.80
CA VAL A 11 -27.06 1.33 -39.50
C VAL A 11 -26.47 0.90 -38.16
N ALA A 12 -25.36 0.18 -38.21
CA ALA A 12 -24.52 -0.02 -37.04
C ALA A 12 -24.01 1.35 -36.60
N MET A 13 -24.60 1.90 -35.54
CA MET A 13 -24.02 3.05 -34.85
C MET A 13 -22.72 2.57 -34.22
N ILE A 14 -21.60 2.78 -34.88
CA ILE A 14 -20.29 2.74 -34.30
C ILE A 14 -20.21 3.97 -33.36
N GLY A 15 -20.65 3.78 -32.14
CA GLY A 15 -20.47 4.78 -31.09
C GLY A 15 -18.96 5.00 -30.91
N THR A 16 -18.45 6.13 -31.40
CA THR A 16 -17.10 6.56 -31.11
C THR A 16 -17.01 6.73 -29.59
N ALA A 17 -16.25 5.85 -28.91
CA ALA A 17 -16.01 5.96 -27.49
C ALA A 17 -15.46 7.36 -27.20
N GLN A 18 -16.26 8.17 -26.51
CA GLN A 18 -15.94 9.57 -26.25
C GLN A 18 -14.80 9.63 -25.22
N ALA A 19 -13.85 10.53 -25.41
CA ALA A 19 -12.80 10.76 -24.43
C ALA A 19 -13.40 11.13 -23.08
N GLU A 20 -12.96 10.47 -22.02
CA GLU A 20 -13.41 10.71 -20.65
C GLU A 20 -12.27 11.20 -19.75
N ALA A 21 -12.60 12.08 -18.81
CA ALA A 21 -11.70 12.49 -17.74
C ALA A 21 -12.00 11.66 -16.48
N VAL A 22 -11.03 10.89 -16.02
CA VAL A 22 -11.16 10.07 -14.83
C VAL A 22 -10.18 10.57 -13.75
N LYS A 23 -10.71 10.87 -12.56
CA LYS A 23 -9.90 11.34 -11.43
C LYS A 23 -9.88 10.30 -10.33
N GLY A 24 -8.68 9.86 -9.93
CA GLY A 24 -8.55 8.82 -8.91
C GLY A 24 -7.20 8.84 -8.21
N ARG A 25 -7.11 8.08 -7.11
CA ARG A 25 -5.84 7.85 -6.42
C ARG A 25 -5.16 6.62 -6.97
N ILE A 26 -3.87 6.71 -7.19
CA ILE A 26 -3.07 5.56 -7.59
C ILE A 26 -3.08 4.54 -6.45
N ALA A 27 -3.53 3.33 -6.77
CA ALA A 27 -3.44 2.15 -5.92
C ALA A 27 -2.12 1.43 -6.15
N VAL A 28 -1.73 1.27 -7.44
CA VAL A 28 -0.50 0.59 -7.83
C VAL A 28 -0.05 1.04 -9.23
N VAL A 29 1.26 0.92 -9.49
CA VAL A 29 1.88 1.20 -10.79
C VAL A 29 2.72 0.00 -11.19
N SER A 30 2.54 -0.49 -12.41
CA SER A 30 3.47 -1.41 -13.06
C SER A 30 4.30 -0.64 -14.09
N GLN A 31 5.56 -0.39 -13.75
CA GLN A 31 6.51 0.27 -14.68
C GLN A 31 6.76 -0.59 -15.92
N GLN A 32 6.84 -1.91 -15.72
CA GLN A 32 7.13 -2.88 -16.78
C GLN A 32 6.01 -2.95 -17.82
N ALA A 33 4.75 -2.99 -17.37
CA ALA A 33 3.59 -3.05 -18.26
C ALA A 33 3.07 -1.67 -18.69
N GLY A 34 3.67 -0.58 -18.25
CA GLY A 34 3.18 0.77 -18.57
C GLY A 34 1.76 1.02 -18.06
N THR A 35 1.36 0.44 -16.91
CA THR A 35 -0.02 0.51 -16.43
C THR A 35 -0.13 1.08 -15.02
N ILE A 36 -1.24 1.75 -14.76
CA ILE A 36 -1.60 2.33 -13.46
C ILE A 36 -2.99 1.81 -13.08
N GLN A 37 -3.15 1.30 -11.86
CA GLN A 37 -4.47 1.08 -11.28
C GLN A 37 -4.83 2.26 -10.39
N ILE A 38 -5.97 2.89 -10.61
CA ILE A 38 -6.48 4.00 -9.83
C ILE A 38 -7.78 3.64 -9.13
N GLU A 39 -7.95 4.16 -7.92
CA GLU A 39 -9.19 4.12 -7.15
C GLU A 39 -10.01 5.38 -7.42
N VAL A 40 -11.15 5.19 -8.06
CA VAL A 40 -12.10 6.23 -8.42
C VAL A 40 -13.28 6.18 -7.47
N LYS A 41 -13.54 7.28 -6.76
CA LYS A 41 -14.71 7.37 -5.88
C LYS A 41 -15.94 7.75 -6.68
N SER A 42 -17.07 7.09 -6.41
CA SER A 42 -18.37 7.50 -6.92
C SER A 42 -18.70 8.96 -6.53
N LYS A 43 -19.60 9.60 -7.27
CA LYS A 43 -20.00 11.00 -7.01
C LYS A 43 -20.55 11.19 -5.59
N ASP A 44 -21.26 10.22 -5.06
CA ASP A 44 -21.79 10.18 -3.68
C ASP A 44 -20.75 9.75 -2.63
N LYS A 45 -19.52 9.41 -3.07
CA LYS A 45 -18.39 8.94 -2.23
C LYS A 45 -18.65 7.64 -1.44
N LYS A 46 -19.70 6.90 -1.75
CA LYS A 46 -20.07 5.66 -1.05
C LYS A 46 -19.37 4.42 -1.60
N SER A 47 -19.01 4.42 -2.87
CA SER A 47 -18.30 3.33 -3.53
C SER A 47 -16.96 3.77 -4.10
N VAL A 48 -16.06 2.81 -4.28
CA VAL A 48 -14.76 2.98 -4.91
C VAL A 48 -14.66 1.92 -6.01
N THR A 49 -14.42 2.38 -7.23
CA THR A 49 -14.17 1.51 -8.38
C THR A 49 -12.68 1.56 -8.71
N LYS A 50 -12.06 0.43 -8.98
CA LYS A 50 -10.71 0.36 -9.51
C LYS A 50 -10.77 0.47 -11.04
N VAL A 51 -9.86 1.24 -11.61
CA VAL A 51 -9.76 1.46 -13.05
C VAL A 51 -8.31 1.26 -13.46
N VAL A 52 -8.08 0.40 -14.46
CA VAL A 52 -6.75 0.22 -15.06
C VAL A 52 -6.57 1.22 -16.20
N VAL A 53 -5.44 1.91 -16.18
CA VAL A 53 -5.05 2.92 -17.17
C VAL A 53 -3.74 2.45 -17.81
N ARG A 54 -3.75 2.25 -19.11
CA ARG A 54 -2.54 1.98 -19.91
C ARG A 54 -1.87 3.29 -20.29
N THR A 55 -0.54 3.28 -20.37
CA THR A 55 0.27 4.39 -20.86
C THR A 55 1.17 3.91 -22.00
N ASP A 56 1.54 4.81 -22.90
CA ASP A 56 2.49 4.57 -23.98
C ASP A 56 3.43 5.75 -24.18
N ALA A 57 4.26 5.70 -25.24
CA ALA A 57 5.20 6.77 -25.58
C ALA A 57 4.51 8.12 -25.92
N ASN A 58 3.22 8.10 -26.26
CA ASN A 58 2.44 9.28 -26.64
C ASN A 58 1.69 9.88 -25.44
N THR A 59 1.66 9.19 -24.29
CA THR A 59 1.02 9.69 -23.07
C THR A 59 1.74 10.95 -22.57
N ARG A 60 1.01 12.07 -22.47
CA ARG A 60 1.54 13.33 -21.95
C ARG A 60 1.40 13.38 -20.44
N TYR A 61 2.44 13.86 -19.74
CA TYR A 61 2.46 13.99 -18.29
C TYR A 61 2.49 15.47 -17.87
N GLU A 62 1.68 15.85 -16.88
CA GLU A 62 1.67 17.15 -16.24
C GLU A 62 1.88 16.98 -14.73
N GLY A 63 2.87 17.69 -14.16
CA GLY A 63 3.25 17.55 -12.74
C GLY A 63 4.02 16.27 -12.41
N ALA A 64 4.47 15.53 -13.41
CA ALA A 64 5.37 14.39 -13.34
C ALA A 64 6.19 14.35 -14.63
N ALA A 65 7.44 13.83 -14.61
CA ALA A 65 8.26 13.68 -15.81
C ALA A 65 7.93 12.39 -16.58
N GLY A 66 7.15 11.47 -16.00
CA GLY A 66 6.75 10.22 -16.59
C GLY A 66 6.15 9.27 -15.58
N LEU A 67 5.87 8.04 -16.02
CA LEU A 67 5.28 7.00 -15.18
C LEU A 67 6.09 6.71 -13.91
N LYS A 68 7.42 6.78 -13.97
CA LYS A 68 8.34 6.52 -12.83
C LYS A 68 8.17 7.50 -11.66
N ASP A 69 7.61 8.68 -11.92
CA ASP A 69 7.39 9.71 -10.90
C ASP A 69 5.99 9.62 -10.28
N LEU A 70 5.22 8.62 -10.70
CA LEU A 70 3.88 8.35 -10.21
C LEU A 70 3.89 7.12 -9.30
N GLY A 71 3.09 7.16 -8.24
CA GLY A 71 2.93 6.04 -7.31
C GLY A 71 1.89 6.30 -6.22
N PRO A 72 1.54 5.26 -5.46
CA PRO A 72 0.62 5.43 -4.33
C PRO A 72 1.20 6.39 -3.28
N PRO A 73 0.38 7.30 -2.71
CA PRO A 73 -1.05 7.51 -2.94
C PRO A 73 -1.35 8.73 -3.84
N ASP A 74 -0.60 8.94 -4.92
CA ASP A 74 -0.77 10.11 -5.79
C ASP A 74 -2.23 10.26 -6.28
N LEU A 75 -2.70 11.49 -6.36
CA LEU A 75 -3.98 11.83 -6.97
C LEU A 75 -3.71 12.29 -8.39
N ILE A 76 -4.32 11.63 -9.35
CA ILE A 76 -4.16 11.96 -10.78
C ILE A 76 -5.51 12.19 -11.45
N GLU A 77 -5.48 12.95 -12.52
CA GLU A 77 -6.55 13.08 -13.50
C GLU A 77 -6.04 12.56 -14.84
N VAL A 78 -6.80 11.65 -15.43
CA VAL A 78 -6.43 10.91 -16.63
C VAL A 78 -7.43 11.25 -17.74
N GLN A 79 -6.93 11.63 -18.92
CA GLN A 79 -7.72 11.73 -20.12
C GLN A 79 -7.55 10.44 -20.93
N ARG A 80 -8.61 9.69 -21.15
CA ARG A 80 -8.55 8.40 -21.85
C ARG A 80 -9.78 8.15 -22.72
N GLN A 81 -9.64 7.20 -23.62
CA GLN A 81 -10.74 6.49 -24.29
C GLN A 81 -10.72 5.04 -23.79
N PRO A 82 -11.87 4.41 -23.51
CA PRO A 82 -11.94 3.00 -23.15
C PRO A 82 -11.17 2.12 -24.17
N GLY A 83 -10.34 1.19 -23.65
CA GLY A 83 -9.54 0.30 -24.49
C GLY A 83 -8.27 0.92 -25.12
N LYS A 84 -8.01 2.22 -24.93
CA LYS A 84 -6.81 2.89 -25.46
C LYS A 84 -5.90 3.39 -24.35
N PRO A 85 -4.59 3.57 -24.61
CA PRO A 85 -3.69 4.25 -23.70
C PRO A 85 -4.18 5.67 -23.39
N ALA A 86 -3.85 6.17 -22.19
CA ALA A 86 -4.18 7.52 -21.77
C ALA A 86 -3.50 8.56 -22.67
N SER A 87 -4.24 9.55 -23.14
CA SER A 87 -3.68 10.66 -23.91
C SER A 87 -2.92 11.66 -23.02
N SER A 88 -3.38 11.82 -21.75
CA SER A 88 -2.65 12.61 -20.76
C SER A 88 -2.95 12.18 -19.33
N ILE A 89 -1.96 12.39 -18.46
CA ILE A 89 -2.03 12.17 -17.02
C ILE A 89 -1.53 13.42 -16.31
N LYS A 90 -2.40 14.01 -15.46
CA LYS A 90 -2.07 15.16 -14.64
C LYS A 90 -1.97 14.74 -13.18
N LYS A 91 -0.79 14.91 -12.57
CA LYS A 91 -0.60 14.75 -11.13
C LYS A 91 -1.13 15.99 -10.40
N ILE A 92 -2.07 15.78 -9.48
CA ILE A 92 -2.67 16.86 -8.71
C ILE A 92 -1.88 17.02 -7.42
N VAL A 93 -1.24 18.16 -7.24
CA VAL A 93 -0.47 18.51 -6.05
C VAL A 93 -1.16 19.70 -5.36
N PHE A 94 -1.27 19.60 -4.03
CA PHE A 94 -1.81 20.69 -3.21
C PHE A 94 -0.63 21.45 -2.60
N GLY A 95 -0.43 22.70 -3.02
CA GLY A 95 0.60 23.58 -2.46
C GLY A 95 0.25 24.09 -1.07
N LEU A 96 1.27 24.57 -0.36
CA LEU A 96 1.16 25.32 0.89
C LEU A 96 1.42 26.80 0.65
N PRO A 97 1.00 27.69 1.56
CA PRO A 97 1.37 29.10 1.50
C PRO A 97 2.89 29.28 1.48
N PRO A 98 3.40 30.34 0.84
CA PRO A 98 4.85 30.63 0.82
C PRO A 98 5.43 30.69 2.24
N GLY A 99 6.64 30.10 2.44
CA GLY A 99 7.35 30.10 3.71
C GLY A 99 6.81 29.14 4.79
N VAL A 100 5.72 28.42 4.50
CA VAL A 100 5.13 27.44 5.41
C VAL A 100 5.69 26.03 5.21
N GLU A 101 6.02 25.66 3.98
CA GLU A 101 6.50 24.31 3.66
C GLU A 101 7.87 24.05 4.28
N ILE A 102 8.00 22.84 4.88
CA ILE A 102 9.27 22.31 5.38
C ILE A 102 9.52 20.91 4.82
N ASN A 103 10.80 20.59 4.69
CA ASN A 103 11.26 19.26 4.30
C ASN A 103 11.52 18.35 5.53
N VAL A 104 11.91 17.09 5.30
CA VAL A 104 12.13 16.12 6.38
C VAL A 104 13.30 16.49 7.30
N LYS A 105 14.34 17.15 6.79
CA LYS A 105 15.50 17.59 7.60
C LYS A 105 15.11 18.72 8.55
N GLU A 106 14.32 19.67 8.06
CA GLU A 106 13.79 20.77 8.86
C GLU A 106 12.80 20.27 9.93
N LEU A 107 11.94 19.30 9.59
CA LEU A 107 11.08 18.65 10.58
C LEU A 107 11.89 17.95 11.67
N LEU A 108 12.93 17.20 11.31
CA LEU A 108 13.82 16.56 12.28
C LEU A 108 14.54 17.59 13.16
N ALA A 109 15.02 18.70 12.60
CA ALA A 109 15.66 19.78 13.35
C ALA A 109 14.68 20.40 14.38
N ILE A 110 13.41 20.58 14.02
CA ILE A 110 12.35 21.01 14.96
C ILE A 110 12.17 19.98 16.07
N MET A 111 12.08 18.69 15.74
CA MET A 111 11.81 17.63 16.71
C MET A 111 12.98 17.39 17.67
N THR A 112 14.21 17.66 17.26
CA THR A 112 15.45 17.41 18.04
C THR A 112 16.07 18.66 18.63
N GLY A 113 15.62 19.85 18.22
CA GLY A 113 16.22 21.13 18.61
C GLY A 113 15.88 21.64 20.04
N GLY A 114 15.10 20.87 20.81
CA GLY A 114 14.78 21.17 22.22
C GLY A 114 13.76 22.30 22.45
N GLY A 115 13.34 23.02 21.42
CA GLY A 115 12.30 24.02 21.51
C GLY A 115 10.89 23.42 21.54
N PRO A 116 9.87 24.12 22.10
CA PRO A 116 8.50 23.63 22.12
C PRO A 116 7.90 23.64 20.70
N TYR A 117 7.24 22.55 20.33
CA TYR A 117 6.49 22.41 19.08
C TYR A 117 5.27 21.52 19.27
N HIS A 118 4.31 21.65 18.37
CA HIS A 118 3.13 20.80 18.27
C HIS A 118 3.06 20.19 16.88
N LEU A 119 3.25 18.88 16.79
CA LEU A 119 3.18 18.13 15.53
C LEU A 119 1.81 17.47 15.40
N TYR A 120 1.13 17.72 14.30
CA TYR A 120 -0.22 17.20 14.05
C TYR A 120 -0.31 16.41 12.75
N ASP A 121 -0.88 15.21 12.86
CA ASP A 121 -1.31 14.43 11.71
C ASP A 121 -2.72 14.86 11.29
N ALA A 122 -2.81 15.48 10.14
CA ALA A 122 -4.07 15.96 9.57
C ALA A 122 -4.86 14.87 8.81
N ARG A 123 -4.47 13.60 8.90
CA ARG A 123 -5.24 12.49 8.32
C ARG A 123 -6.38 12.07 9.26
N PRO A 124 -7.44 11.37 8.75
CA PRO A 124 -8.46 10.77 9.61
C PRO A 124 -7.88 9.89 10.71
N GLY A 125 -8.44 9.93 11.93
CA GLY A 125 -7.92 9.28 13.12
C GLY A 125 -7.63 7.78 12.96
N LYS A 126 -8.44 7.03 12.19
CA LYS A 126 -8.19 5.62 11.88
C LYS A 126 -6.83 5.39 11.19
N ARG A 127 -6.39 6.33 10.33
CA ARG A 127 -5.08 6.26 9.66
C ARG A 127 -3.94 6.66 10.59
N PHE A 128 -4.18 7.59 11.50
CA PHE A 128 -3.26 7.96 12.56
C PHE A 128 -2.93 6.77 13.46
N GLY A 129 -3.95 6.09 13.99
CA GLY A 129 -3.78 4.95 14.88
C GLY A 129 -2.92 3.84 14.29
N ALA A 130 -3.08 3.57 12.99
CA ALA A 130 -2.32 2.52 12.30
C ALA A 130 -0.83 2.86 12.10
N ALA A 131 -0.53 4.14 11.81
CA ALA A 131 0.85 4.57 11.55
C ALA A 131 0.94 6.10 11.54
N HIS A 132 1.85 6.70 12.31
CA HIS A 132 2.07 8.14 12.37
C HIS A 132 3.54 8.50 12.65
N VAL A 133 3.92 9.75 12.43
CA VAL A 133 5.24 10.29 12.81
C VAL A 133 5.34 10.34 14.33
N PRO A 134 6.46 9.92 14.95
CA PRO A 134 6.66 10.01 16.40
C PRO A 134 6.31 11.40 16.95
N SER A 135 5.80 11.46 18.17
CA SER A 135 5.31 12.67 18.87
C SER A 135 4.10 13.36 18.25
N ALA A 136 3.63 12.96 17.07
CA ALA A 136 2.44 13.57 16.47
C ALA A 136 1.17 13.31 17.29
N LYS A 137 0.25 14.25 17.23
CA LYS A 137 -1.14 14.13 17.72
C LYS A 137 -2.10 14.10 16.53
N SER A 138 -3.22 13.39 16.67
CA SER A 138 -4.25 13.37 15.63
C SER A 138 -5.06 14.65 15.63
N ALA A 139 -5.11 15.34 14.49
CA ALA A 139 -5.94 16.54 14.31
C ALA A 139 -6.44 16.63 12.87
N PHE A 140 -7.50 15.85 12.57
CA PHE A 140 -8.11 15.87 11.24
C PHE A 140 -8.90 17.17 11.04
N PRO A 141 -8.59 18.01 10.04
CA PRO A 141 -9.16 19.35 9.94
C PRO A 141 -10.65 19.39 9.61
N ASN A 142 -11.27 18.24 9.27
CA ASN A 142 -12.71 18.18 9.05
C ASN A 142 -13.49 17.67 10.27
N ASP A 143 -12.81 17.33 11.37
CA ASP A 143 -13.47 17.07 12.63
C ASP A 143 -13.97 18.39 13.26
N GLU A 144 -15.11 18.35 13.92
CA GLU A 144 -15.71 19.52 14.59
C GLU A 144 -14.82 20.07 15.70
N ASP A 145 -14.11 19.17 16.40
CA ASP A 145 -13.20 19.47 17.50
C ASP A 145 -11.77 19.83 17.06
N PHE A 146 -11.51 20.01 15.75
CA PHE A 146 -10.16 20.28 15.24
C PHE A 146 -9.48 21.45 15.95
N LEU A 147 -10.16 22.59 16.07
CA LEU A 147 -9.59 23.80 16.64
C LEU A 147 -9.35 23.69 18.15
N SER A 148 -10.14 22.90 18.87
CA SER A 148 -9.96 22.68 20.31
C SER A 148 -8.76 21.78 20.64
N LYS A 149 -8.25 21.03 19.66
CA LYS A 149 -7.01 20.22 19.79
C LYS A 149 -5.75 21.08 19.72
N LEU A 150 -5.84 22.33 19.25
CA LEU A 150 -4.69 23.21 19.12
C LEU A 150 -4.41 23.95 20.45
N PRO A 151 -3.13 24.32 20.75
CA PRO A 151 -2.80 25.03 21.98
C PRO A 151 -3.44 26.41 22.05
N GLY A 152 -3.62 26.95 23.27
CA GLY A 152 -4.15 28.29 23.46
C GLY A 152 -3.22 29.41 22.96
N ASP A 153 -1.92 29.22 23.07
CA ASP A 153 -0.89 30.16 22.60
C ASP A 153 -0.87 30.22 21.06
N LYS A 154 -1.21 31.40 20.51
CA LYS A 154 -1.27 31.67 19.07
C LYS A 154 0.12 31.80 18.42
N ASN A 155 1.18 31.96 19.20
CA ASN A 155 2.56 32.03 18.75
C ASN A 155 3.27 30.65 18.80
N ALA A 156 2.60 29.64 19.37
CA ALA A 156 3.15 28.29 19.42
C ALA A 156 3.49 27.76 18.02
N LEU A 157 4.61 27.08 17.87
CA LEU A 157 4.98 26.44 16.61
C LEU A 157 4.09 25.23 16.35
N LEU A 158 3.24 25.33 15.33
CA LEU A 158 2.39 24.23 14.87
C LEU A 158 2.93 23.67 13.57
N VAL A 159 3.15 22.38 13.54
CA VAL A 159 3.56 21.66 12.33
C VAL A 159 2.45 20.68 11.94
N PHE A 160 1.96 20.78 10.72
CA PHE A 160 0.95 19.86 10.18
C PHE A 160 1.54 19.00 9.07
N TYR A 161 1.11 17.73 9.02
CA TYR A 161 1.39 16.86 7.88
C TYR A 161 0.19 15.96 7.58
N CYS A 162 0.18 15.34 6.39
CA CYS A 162 -0.84 14.36 6.03
C CYS A 162 -0.30 13.21 5.17
N GLY A 163 -1.05 12.75 4.17
CA GLY A 163 -0.72 11.61 3.31
C GLY A 163 0.19 11.93 2.12
N GLY A 164 0.89 13.06 2.13
CA GLY A 164 1.81 13.47 1.06
C GLY A 164 1.28 14.59 0.16
N PRO A 165 2.02 14.97 -0.90
CA PRO A 165 1.74 16.16 -1.72
C PRO A 165 0.35 16.19 -2.37
N THR A 166 -0.23 15.03 -2.61
CA THR A 166 -1.57 14.90 -3.20
C THR A 166 -2.70 14.83 -2.16
N CYS A 167 -2.37 15.10 -0.90
CA CYS A 167 -3.33 15.17 0.21
C CYS A 167 -3.61 16.64 0.57
N PRO A 168 -4.85 17.12 0.53
CA PRO A 168 -5.16 18.53 0.77
C PRO A 168 -5.13 18.91 2.25
N TYR A 169 -5.12 17.94 3.18
CA TYR A 169 -5.42 18.22 4.58
C TYR A 169 -4.32 18.98 5.32
N THR A 170 -3.05 18.89 4.90
CA THR A 170 -2.00 19.78 5.45
C THR A 170 -2.33 21.24 5.20
N GLY A 171 -2.65 21.60 3.96
CA GLY A 171 -3.01 22.97 3.60
C GLY A 171 -4.31 23.46 4.24
N ILE A 172 -5.31 22.55 4.35
CA ILE A 172 -6.59 22.88 5.03
C ILE A 172 -6.35 23.14 6.52
N ALA A 173 -5.53 22.32 7.20
CA ALA A 173 -5.21 22.50 8.61
C ALA A 173 -4.46 23.81 8.86
N VAL A 174 -3.42 24.10 8.05
CA VAL A 174 -2.68 25.37 8.10
C VAL A 174 -3.62 26.56 7.92
N LYS A 175 -4.47 26.55 6.88
CA LYS A 175 -5.42 27.65 6.62
C LYS A 175 -6.40 27.85 7.77
N LYS A 176 -6.98 26.79 8.33
CA LYS A 176 -7.90 26.89 9.47
C LYS A 176 -7.21 27.43 10.73
N ALA A 177 -5.97 27.00 11.01
CA ALA A 177 -5.21 27.52 12.13
C ALA A 177 -4.88 29.03 11.93
N GLN A 178 -4.48 29.42 10.72
CA GLN A 178 -4.21 30.82 10.38
C GLN A 178 -5.45 31.72 10.57
N GLN A 179 -6.62 31.22 10.17
CA GLN A 179 -7.89 31.99 10.30
C GLN A 179 -8.27 32.31 11.76
N VAL A 180 -7.79 31.50 12.72
CA VAL A 180 -8.03 31.74 14.15
C VAL A 180 -6.82 32.33 14.88
N GLY A 181 -5.88 32.91 14.13
CA GLY A 181 -4.81 33.76 14.63
C GLY A 181 -3.48 33.09 14.94
N TYR A 182 -3.25 31.84 14.57
CA TYR A 182 -1.90 31.23 14.68
C TYR A 182 -0.97 31.82 13.63
N THR A 183 0.22 32.26 14.05
CA THR A 183 1.22 32.92 13.20
C THR A 183 2.43 32.08 12.89
N ASN A 184 2.78 31.12 13.77
CA ASN A 184 3.96 30.25 13.62
C ASN A 184 3.56 28.87 13.09
N LEU A 185 3.33 28.80 11.78
CA LEU A 185 2.79 27.62 11.11
C LEU A 185 3.79 27.00 10.15
N LYS A 186 3.93 25.69 10.20
CA LYS A 186 4.72 24.88 9.27
C LYS A 186 3.89 23.72 8.72
N GLY A 187 4.20 23.31 7.50
CA GLY A 187 3.56 22.18 6.81
C GLY A 187 4.59 21.24 6.22
N PHE A 188 4.62 20.00 6.69
CA PHE A 188 5.44 18.96 6.09
C PHE A 188 4.64 18.28 4.96
N GLN A 189 4.73 18.86 3.75
CA GLN A 189 3.90 18.47 2.60
C GLN A 189 4.25 17.08 2.08
N ALA A 190 5.53 16.63 2.19
CA ALA A 190 5.90 15.27 1.86
C ALA A 190 5.19 14.22 2.74
N GLY A 191 4.70 14.60 3.91
CA GLY A 191 3.84 13.83 4.80
C GLY A 191 4.45 12.51 5.25
N LEU A 192 3.60 11.58 5.74
CA LEU A 192 4.06 10.27 6.18
C LEU A 192 4.83 9.47 5.10
N PRO A 193 4.48 9.53 3.80
CA PRO A 193 5.29 8.89 2.76
C PRO A 193 6.72 9.44 2.68
N GLY A 194 6.90 10.76 2.77
CA GLY A 194 8.22 11.39 2.79
C GLY A 194 9.04 11.00 4.02
N TRP A 195 8.39 10.92 5.19
CA TRP A 195 8.98 10.42 6.42
C TRP A 195 9.47 8.98 6.29
N LYS A 196 8.61 8.08 5.76
CA LYS A 196 8.96 6.67 5.51
C LYS A 196 10.07 6.50 4.48
N LYS A 197 10.11 7.34 3.43
CA LYS A 197 11.16 7.34 2.40
C LYS A 197 12.53 7.68 3.03
N ALA A 198 12.55 8.53 4.05
CA ALA A 198 13.75 8.83 4.84
C ALA A 198 14.13 7.71 5.83
N LYS A 199 13.43 6.56 5.81
CA LYS A 199 13.65 5.38 6.68
C LYS A 199 13.54 5.69 8.19
N LEU A 200 12.80 6.74 8.55
CA LEU A 200 12.60 7.16 9.94
C LEU A 200 11.52 6.32 10.63
N PRO A 201 11.61 6.14 11.97
CA PRO A 201 10.65 5.34 12.72
C PRO A 201 9.21 5.84 12.57
N VAL A 202 8.28 4.90 12.57
CA VAL A 202 6.85 5.16 12.48
C VAL A 202 6.16 4.48 13.65
N HIS A 203 5.26 5.17 14.32
CA HIS A 203 4.56 4.64 15.49
C HIS A 203 3.16 4.13 15.16
N THR A 204 2.70 3.13 15.92
CA THR A 204 1.33 2.60 15.96
C THR A 204 0.74 2.85 17.35
N GLU A 205 -0.52 3.24 17.42
CA GLU A 205 -1.23 3.44 18.68
C GLU A 205 -1.64 2.09 19.33
N ALA A 206 -1.44 1.98 20.65
CA ALA A 206 -1.82 0.79 21.41
C ALA A 206 -3.32 0.46 21.27
N THR A 207 -4.19 1.47 21.35
CA THR A 207 -5.64 1.31 21.20
C THR A 207 -6.08 0.88 19.79
N TRP A 208 -5.28 1.15 18.78
CA TRP A 208 -5.50 0.63 17.43
C TRP A 208 -5.04 -0.83 17.35
N LEU A 209 -3.85 -1.14 17.86
CA LEU A 209 -3.29 -2.49 17.84
C LEU A 209 -4.15 -3.47 18.64
N ALA A 210 -4.69 -3.07 19.79
CA ALA A 210 -5.57 -3.92 20.63
C ALA A 210 -6.81 -4.46 19.88
N LYS A 211 -7.20 -3.82 18.76
CA LYS A 211 -8.29 -4.27 17.88
C LYS A 211 -7.78 -5.13 16.71
N LYS A 212 -6.51 -5.52 16.74
CA LYS A 212 -5.77 -6.15 15.63
C LYS A 212 -4.84 -7.26 16.14
N LEU A 213 -5.19 -7.90 17.25
CA LEU A 213 -4.51 -9.07 17.77
C LEU A 213 -5.00 -10.32 17.00
N ASP A 214 -4.70 -10.37 15.71
CA ASP A 214 -5.12 -11.43 14.79
C ASP A 214 -3.92 -11.88 13.94
N PRO A 215 -3.94 -13.09 13.35
CA PRO A 215 -2.82 -13.60 12.55
C PRO A 215 -2.46 -12.76 11.30
N GLN A 216 -3.26 -11.74 10.96
CA GLN A 216 -2.94 -10.81 9.85
C GLN A 216 -1.93 -9.73 10.25
N HIS A 217 -1.54 -9.68 11.54
CA HIS A 217 -0.56 -8.74 12.08
C HIS A 217 0.53 -9.52 12.83
N VAL A 218 1.78 -9.28 12.47
CA VAL A 218 2.93 -9.82 13.18
C VAL A 218 3.30 -8.87 14.31
N ILE A 219 3.26 -9.35 15.55
CA ILE A 219 3.58 -8.57 16.74
C ILE A 219 4.83 -9.17 17.36
N LEU A 220 5.93 -8.42 17.40
CA LEU A 220 7.21 -8.88 17.90
C LEU A 220 7.58 -8.18 19.21
N ASP A 221 7.74 -8.98 20.27
CA ASP A 221 8.37 -8.56 21.51
C ASP A 221 9.88 -8.67 21.35
N VAL A 222 10.56 -7.53 21.28
CA VAL A 222 12.00 -7.48 21.03
C VAL A 222 12.82 -7.30 22.32
N ARG A 223 12.16 -7.42 23.48
CA ARG A 223 12.81 -7.46 24.79
C ARG A 223 13.54 -8.78 24.99
N GLU A 224 14.34 -8.86 26.04
CA GLU A 224 14.96 -10.11 26.45
C GLU A 224 13.89 -11.16 26.79
N SER A 225 14.16 -12.43 26.47
CA SER A 225 13.19 -13.53 26.63
C SER A 225 12.69 -13.70 28.07
N ALA A 226 13.48 -13.37 29.07
CA ALA A 226 13.06 -13.39 30.47
C ALA A 226 11.91 -12.38 30.72
N GLN A 227 12.03 -11.15 30.21
CA GLN A 227 11.01 -10.11 30.35
C GLN A 227 9.72 -10.49 29.60
N SER A 228 9.85 -11.01 28.38
CA SER A 228 8.70 -11.50 27.60
C SER A 228 7.99 -12.66 28.31
N GLY A 229 8.74 -13.53 29.01
CA GLY A 229 8.22 -14.64 29.78
C GLY A 229 7.46 -14.20 31.05
N GLU A 230 7.80 -13.08 31.64
CA GLU A 230 7.05 -12.52 32.76
C GLU A 230 5.69 -11.98 32.33
N SER A 231 5.66 -11.17 31.29
CA SER A 231 4.43 -10.64 30.71
C SER A 231 4.68 -10.07 29.31
N HIS A 232 3.75 -10.27 28.39
CA HIS A 232 3.82 -9.80 27.01
C HIS A 232 2.42 -9.44 26.48
N ILE A 233 2.39 -8.77 25.31
CA ILE A 233 1.11 -8.53 24.60
C ILE A 233 0.58 -9.87 24.11
N GLU A 234 -0.70 -10.13 24.31
CA GLU A 234 -1.36 -11.35 23.86
C GLU A 234 -1.15 -11.58 22.35
N GLY A 235 -0.70 -12.77 21.96
CA GLY A 235 -0.40 -13.11 20.57
C GLY A 235 0.95 -12.58 20.04
N ALA A 236 1.74 -11.90 20.87
CA ALA A 236 3.09 -11.49 20.48
C ALA A 236 4.06 -12.68 20.45
N VAL A 237 5.04 -12.60 19.56
CA VAL A 237 6.15 -13.53 19.44
C VAL A 237 7.40 -12.91 20.06
N ALA A 238 8.04 -13.64 20.98
CA ALA A 238 9.32 -13.24 21.53
C ALA A 238 10.41 -13.39 20.45
N MET A 239 11.03 -12.29 20.10
CA MET A 239 12.11 -12.22 19.12
C MET A 239 13.08 -11.11 19.50
N PRO A 240 13.95 -11.37 20.49
CA PRO A 240 14.92 -10.39 20.97
C PRO A 240 15.70 -9.74 19.83
N THR A 241 16.03 -8.46 19.98
CA THR A 241 16.76 -7.69 18.96
C THR A 241 18.08 -8.38 18.56
N ALA A 242 18.76 -9.03 19.51
CA ALA A 242 19.98 -9.79 19.23
C ALA A 242 19.76 -10.94 18.24
N GLU A 243 18.61 -11.60 18.29
CA GLU A 243 18.21 -12.66 17.35
C GLU A 243 18.01 -12.09 15.95
N LEU A 244 17.24 -11.00 15.79
CA LEU A 244 17.08 -10.32 14.50
C LEU A 244 18.42 -9.93 13.87
N GLN A 245 19.35 -9.41 14.67
CA GLN A 245 20.70 -9.08 14.21
C GLN A 245 21.52 -10.32 13.83
N ALA A 246 21.37 -11.42 14.55
CA ALA A 246 22.02 -12.68 14.20
C ALA A 246 21.46 -13.23 12.87
N MET A 247 20.15 -13.13 12.66
CA MET A 247 19.52 -13.49 11.39
C MET A 247 20.04 -12.61 10.25
N THR A 248 20.17 -11.30 10.44
CA THR A 248 20.75 -10.40 9.42
C THR A 248 22.15 -10.84 9.01
N ARG A 249 23.02 -11.13 9.99
CA ARG A 249 24.39 -11.63 9.69
C ARG A 249 24.37 -12.92 8.89
N LYS A 250 23.52 -13.88 9.29
CA LYS A 250 23.37 -15.14 8.59
C LYS A 250 22.89 -14.98 7.14
N PHE A 251 21.91 -14.08 6.90
CA PHE A 251 21.44 -13.80 5.55
C PHE A 251 22.52 -13.19 4.65
N ILE A 252 23.33 -12.29 5.21
CA ILE A 252 24.47 -11.69 4.49
C ILE A 252 25.50 -12.75 4.15
N GLU A 253 25.89 -13.60 5.11
CA GLU A 253 26.86 -14.66 4.92
C GLU A 253 26.41 -15.71 3.89
N GLN A 254 25.13 -16.06 3.90
CA GLN A 254 24.54 -17.04 2.98
C GLN A 254 24.08 -16.44 1.65
N GLN A 255 24.17 -15.12 1.48
CA GLN A 255 23.65 -14.39 0.32
C GLN A 255 22.17 -14.70 0.02
N THR A 256 21.38 -14.89 1.07
CA THR A 256 19.95 -15.20 0.97
C THR A 256 19.09 -13.98 1.24
N ILE A 257 17.82 -14.06 0.85
CA ILE A 257 16.85 -12.97 1.11
C ILE A 257 16.49 -12.97 2.60
N ALA A 258 16.68 -11.81 3.24
CA ALA A 258 16.34 -11.64 4.64
C ALA A 258 14.81 -11.61 4.82
N GLN A 259 14.29 -12.52 5.67
CA GLN A 259 12.85 -12.59 5.96
C GLN A 259 12.59 -13.17 7.35
N LEU A 260 11.44 -12.81 7.93
CA LEU A 260 10.94 -13.42 9.15
C LEU A 260 10.52 -14.86 8.89
N PRO A 261 10.79 -15.80 9.81
CA PRO A 261 10.33 -17.18 9.69
C PRO A 261 8.80 -17.23 9.50
N GLY A 262 8.34 -17.92 8.45
CA GLY A 262 6.91 -18.05 8.15
C GLY A 262 6.23 -16.81 7.55
N VAL A 263 6.97 -15.73 7.24
CA VAL A 263 6.39 -14.47 6.70
C VAL A 263 7.13 -14.06 5.43
N SER A 264 6.78 -14.66 4.31
CA SER A 264 7.32 -14.30 2.98
C SER A 264 6.72 -13.00 2.41
N ASP A 265 5.55 -12.58 2.89
CA ASP A 265 4.89 -11.33 2.44
C ASP A 265 5.59 -10.10 3.02
N MET A 266 6.42 -9.42 2.22
CA MET A 266 7.08 -8.17 2.60
C MET A 266 6.10 -7.00 2.83
N ARG A 267 4.81 -7.20 2.53
CA ARG A 267 3.72 -6.26 2.82
C ARG A 267 3.01 -6.57 4.14
N ALA A 268 3.43 -7.61 4.85
CA ALA A 268 2.90 -7.93 6.18
C ALA A 268 3.02 -6.73 7.13
N PRO A 269 1.97 -6.38 7.88
CA PRO A 269 2.09 -5.43 8.97
C PRO A 269 2.90 -6.05 10.11
N VAL A 270 4.07 -5.46 10.41
CA VAL A 270 4.92 -5.91 11.52
C VAL A 270 4.98 -4.80 12.56
N ILE A 271 4.57 -5.10 13.78
CA ILE A 271 4.62 -4.18 14.90
C ILE A 271 5.67 -4.67 15.87
N VAL A 272 6.68 -3.86 16.14
CA VAL A 272 7.71 -4.17 17.13
C VAL A 272 7.46 -3.38 18.40
N TYR A 273 7.74 -3.98 19.56
CA TYR A 273 7.73 -3.28 20.82
C TYR A 273 8.83 -3.76 21.78
N ALA A 274 9.32 -2.82 22.58
CA ALA A 274 10.11 -3.06 23.78
C ALA A 274 9.38 -2.39 24.94
N ASP A 275 10.02 -2.15 26.07
CA ASP A 275 9.39 -1.46 27.22
C ASP A 275 8.93 -0.06 26.88
N SER A 276 9.69 0.65 26.01
CA SER A 276 9.39 2.00 25.52
C SER A 276 9.64 2.10 24.01
N HIS A 277 8.95 3.00 23.35
CA HIS A 277 9.19 3.31 21.91
C HIS A 277 10.54 3.99 21.65
N THR A 278 11.19 4.53 22.68
CA THR A 278 12.54 5.11 22.63
C THR A 278 13.63 4.10 22.94
N SER A 279 13.26 2.87 23.30
CA SER A 279 14.21 1.78 23.53
C SER A 279 15.10 1.58 22.31
N ARG A 280 16.39 1.41 22.55
CA ARG A 280 17.36 1.07 21.50
C ARG A 280 16.94 -0.19 20.74
N ASP A 281 16.41 -1.18 21.45
CA ASP A 281 15.99 -2.47 20.88
C ASP A 281 14.84 -2.31 19.90
N ALA A 282 13.79 -1.57 20.27
CA ALA A 282 12.66 -1.30 19.36
C ALA A 282 13.13 -0.56 18.09
N LEU A 283 14.04 0.41 18.22
CA LEU A 283 14.56 1.17 17.09
C LEU A 283 15.50 0.35 16.19
N LEU A 284 16.32 -0.53 16.77
CA LEU A 284 17.19 -1.44 16.03
C LEU A 284 16.34 -2.47 15.28
N ALA A 285 15.42 -3.14 15.96
CA ALA A 285 14.50 -4.10 15.33
C ALA A 285 13.70 -3.46 14.18
N TYR A 286 13.19 -2.25 14.38
CA TYR A 286 12.55 -1.49 13.30
C TYR A 286 13.47 -1.32 12.08
N LYS A 287 14.74 -0.91 12.31
CA LYS A 287 15.72 -0.70 11.21
C LYS A 287 16.05 -2.00 10.50
N GLU A 288 16.28 -3.09 11.24
CA GLU A 288 16.55 -4.42 10.66
C GLU A 288 15.40 -4.86 9.72
N LEU A 289 14.18 -4.89 10.23
CA LEU A 289 13.01 -5.31 9.45
C LEU A 289 12.74 -4.40 8.25
N ARG A 290 12.97 -3.09 8.40
CA ARG A 290 12.88 -2.16 7.27
C ARG A 290 13.98 -2.39 6.22
N SER A 291 15.17 -2.80 6.64
CA SER A 291 16.26 -3.16 5.72
C SER A 291 15.96 -4.43 4.94
N TRP A 292 15.26 -5.40 5.56
CA TRP A 292 14.81 -6.64 4.92
C TRP A 292 13.67 -6.42 3.91
N GLY A 293 13.00 -5.26 3.93
CA GLY A 293 11.94 -4.93 2.99
C GLY A 293 10.54 -4.86 3.58
N TYR A 294 10.34 -5.17 4.86
CA TYR A 294 9.01 -5.06 5.51
C TYR A 294 8.53 -3.61 5.58
N GLY A 295 7.92 -3.15 4.50
CA GLY A 295 7.51 -1.76 4.28
C GLY A 295 6.47 -1.22 5.26
N LYS A 296 5.74 -2.10 5.96
CA LYS A 296 4.70 -1.74 6.92
C LYS A 296 5.12 -1.96 8.38
N THR A 297 6.42 -2.07 8.66
CA THR A 297 6.92 -2.12 10.04
C THR A 297 6.63 -0.81 10.77
N THR A 298 6.18 -0.91 12.03
CA THR A 298 5.96 0.20 12.96
C THR A 298 6.46 -0.16 14.36
N VAL A 299 6.69 0.87 15.19
CA VAL A 299 7.01 0.72 16.60
C VAL A 299 5.76 1.05 17.42
N LEU A 300 5.44 0.23 18.41
CA LEU A 300 4.33 0.50 19.33
C LEU A 300 4.63 1.76 20.12
N ARG A 301 3.75 2.75 20.04
CA ARG A 301 3.85 3.96 20.82
C ARG A 301 3.77 3.65 22.33
N ASP A 302 4.67 4.25 23.09
CA ASP A 302 4.82 4.08 24.53
C ASP A 302 5.22 2.65 24.97
N GLY A 303 5.43 1.72 24.01
CA GLY A 303 5.93 0.37 24.23
C GLY A 303 5.01 -0.48 25.12
N PHE A 304 5.59 -1.50 25.76
CA PHE A 304 4.86 -2.39 26.65
C PHE A 304 4.36 -1.68 27.91
N SER A 305 5.15 -0.74 28.44
CA SER A 305 4.73 0.05 29.61
C SER A 305 3.47 0.87 29.34
N GLY A 306 3.38 1.48 28.17
CA GLY A 306 2.17 2.21 27.74
C GLY A 306 0.98 1.29 27.51
N TRP A 307 1.21 0.08 26.97
CA TRP A 307 0.20 -0.93 26.78
C TRP A 307 -0.42 -1.37 28.12
N GLN A 308 0.41 -1.69 29.11
CA GLN A 308 -0.04 -2.06 30.45
C GLN A 308 -0.77 -0.91 31.14
N SER A 309 -0.23 0.31 31.06
CA SER A 309 -0.85 1.51 31.66
C SER A 309 -2.24 1.80 31.09
N ALA A 310 -2.48 1.39 29.84
CA ALA A 310 -3.79 1.50 29.20
C ALA A 310 -4.76 0.34 29.55
N GLY A 311 -4.35 -0.61 30.42
CA GLY A 311 -5.16 -1.76 30.82
C GLY A 311 -5.49 -2.71 29.65
N LEU A 312 -4.62 -2.79 28.64
CA LEU A 312 -4.85 -3.62 27.47
C LEU A 312 -4.43 -5.09 27.69
N PRO A 313 -4.95 -6.06 26.92
CA PRO A 313 -4.74 -7.50 27.17
C PRO A 313 -3.27 -7.90 27.15
N THR A 314 -2.85 -8.60 28.22
CA THR A 314 -1.51 -9.19 28.34
C THR A 314 -1.61 -10.68 28.67
N ALA A 315 -0.61 -11.43 28.28
CA ALA A 315 -0.39 -12.81 28.65
C ALA A 315 0.83 -12.93 29.55
N THR A 316 0.89 -14.01 30.35
CA THR A 316 2.01 -14.37 31.23
C THR A 316 2.52 -15.76 30.86
N GLY A 317 3.75 -16.09 31.27
CA GLY A 317 4.41 -17.34 30.89
C GLY A 317 5.20 -17.21 29.61
N ALA A 318 5.70 -18.33 29.07
CA ALA A 318 6.51 -18.32 27.85
C ALA A 318 5.75 -17.73 26.67
N ALA A 319 6.28 -16.65 26.10
CA ALA A 319 5.76 -16.09 24.86
C ALA A 319 5.97 -17.06 23.69
N ALA A 320 5.14 -16.97 22.65
CA ALA A 320 5.34 -17.72 21.43
C ALA A 320 6.71 -17.41 20.79
N THR A 321 7.34 -18.43 20.19
CA THR A 321 8.61 -18.29 19.45
C THR A 321 8.44 -18.52 17.95
N GLN A 322 7.25 -18.92 17.53
CA GLN A 322 6.91 -19.14 16.13
C GLN A 322 5.88 -18.10 15.69
N ILE A 323 6.14 -17.48 14.55
CA ILE A 323 5.21 -16.53 13.95
C ILE A 323 4.12 -17.32 13.21
N VAL A 324 2.86 -17.04 13.57
CA VAL A 324 1.69 -17.47 12.79
C VAL A 324 1.19 -16.23 12.03
N TYR A 325 1.40 -16.22 10.72
CA TYR A 325 0.94 -15.12 9.86
C TYR A 325 -0.01 -15.65 8.78
N GLU A 326 -1.18 -15.08 8.72
CA GLU A 326 -2.18 -15.40 7.71
C GLU A 326 -2.40 -14.19 6.80
N LYS A 327 -1.93 -14.29 5.57
CA LYS A 327 -2.17 -13.26 4.59
C LYS A 327 -3.66 -13.21 4.26
N LYS A 328 -4.27 -12.05 4.48
CA LYS A 328 -5.64 -11.82 4.03
C LYS A 328 -5.69 -11.80 2.51
N LEU A 329 -6.42 -12.74 1.93
CA LEU A 329 -6.67 -12.74 0.50
C LEU A 329 -7.41 -11.46 0.08
N ALA A 330 -6.91 -10.82 -0.95
CA ALA A 330 -7.61 -9.70 -1.59
C ALA A 330 -8.86 -10.23 -2.33
N PRO A 331 -9.87 -9.40 -2.54
CA PRO A 331 -11.03 -9.81 -3.36
C PRO A 331 -10.60 -10.34 -4.72
N GLY A 332 -11.06 -11.51 -5.10
CA GLY A 332 -10.71 -12.18 -6.35
C GLY A 332 -9.35 -12.89 -6.35
N ALA A 333 -8.57 -12.82 -5.27
CA ALA A 333 -7.33 -13.58 -5.17
C ALA A 333 -7.61 -15.06 -4.86
N ILE A 334 -6.75 -15.94 -5.38
CA ILE A 334 -6.72 -17.37 -5.09
C ILE A 334 -5.63 -17.67 -4.06
N ALA A 335 -5.87 -18.64 -3.17
CA ALA A 335 -4.85 -19.11 -2.24
C ALA A 335 -3.70 -19.85 -3.02
N PRO A 336 -2.43 -19.72 -2.58
CA PRO A 336 -1.30 -20.35 -3.27
C PRO A 336 -1.48 -21.86 -3.47
N ASP A 337 -1.85 -22.59 -2.43
CA ASP A 337 -2.02 -24.04 -2.49
C ASP A 337 -3.16 -24.45 -3.45
N GLU A 338 -4.26 -23.69 -3.46
CA GLU A 338 -5.36 -23.91 -4.38
C GLU A 338 -4.95 -23.62 -5.83
N PHE A 339 -4.16 -22.55 -6.06
CA PHE A 339 -3.61 -22.25 -7.38
C PHE A 339 -2.76 -23.39 -7.90
N VAL A 340 -1.83 -23.90 -7.08
CA VAL A 340 -0.94 -25.02 -7.44
C VAL A 340 -1.76 -26.27 -7.77
N ALA A 341 -2.75 -26.61 -6.96
CA ALA A 341 -3.60 -27.78 -7.18
C ALA A 341 -4.40 -27.69 -8.49
N LEU A 342 -5.04 -26.55 -8.76
CA LEU A 342 -5.82 -26.34 -9.99
C LEU A 342 -4.93 -26.25 -11.23
N GLN A 343 -3.76 -25.63 -11.13
CA GLN A 343 -2.79 -25.55 -12.22
C GLN A 343 -2.28 -26.96 -12.58
N ALA A 344 -1.98 -27.78 -11.59
CA ALA A 344 -1.49 -29.15 -11.80
C ALA A 344 -2.56 -30.09 -12.41
N SER A 345 -3.83 -29.96 -11.99
CA SER A 345 -4.93 -30.76 -12.54
C SER A 345 -5.35 -30.28 -13.93
N GLY A 346 -5.27 -28.98 -14.22
CA GLY A 346 -5.80 -28.34 -15.43
C GLY A 346 -7.33 -28.43 -15.58
N GLU A 347 -8.03 -28.96 -14.58
CA GLU A 347 -9.46 -29.24 -14.65
C GLU A 347 -10.28 -27.95 -14.45
N GLY A 348 -11.09 -27.61 -15.45
CA GLY A 348 -11.99 -26.46 -15.40
C GLY A 348 -11.29 -25.09 -15.37
N VAL A 349 -9.97 -25.02 -15.51
CA VAL A 349 -9.19 -23.78 -15.44
C VAL A 349 -8.39 -23.53 -16.72
N PHE A 350 -8.07 -22.26 -16.94
CA PHE A 350 -7.17 -21.78 -17.98
C PHE A 350 -6.18 -20.81 -17.37
N VAL A 351 -4.92 -21.20 -17.30
CA VAL A 351 -3.89 -20.41 -16.62
C VAL A 351 -3.24 -19.44 -17.59
N ILE A 352 -3.18 -18.16 -17.23
CA ILE A 352 -2.52 -17.12 -18.01
C ILE A 352 -1.37 -16.45 -17.26
N ASP A 353 -0.28 -16.20 -17.99
CA ASP A 353 0.86 -15.40 -17.57
C ASP A 353 0.73 -13.98 -18.13
N VAL A 354 0.62 -12.99 -17.24
CA VAL A 354 0.47 -11.58 -17.65
C VAL A 354 1.78 -10.79 -17.52
N ARG A 355 2.92 -11.49 -17.54
CA ARG A 355 4.26 -10.88 -17.55
C ARG A 355 4.62 -10.39 -18.95
N THR A 356 5.76 -9.69 -19.07
CA THR A 356 6.26 -9.22 -20.37
C THR A 356 6.85 -10.37 -21.21
N ASP A 357 7.05 -10.12 -22.51
CA ASP A 357 7.64 -11.07 -23.44
C ASP A 357 9.04 -11.52 -22.96
N GLU A 358 9.85 -10.62 -22.39
CA GLU A 358 11.19 -10.92 -21.88
C GLU A 358 11.17 -11.82 -20.64
N GLU A 359 10.20 -11.60 -19.74
CA GLU A 359 10.07 -12.42 -18.53
C GLU A 359 9.61 -13.85 -18.85
N VAL A 360 8.73 -14.00 -19.84
CA VAL A 360 8.23 -15.31 -20.29
C VAL A 360 9.32 -16.07 -21.04
N ALA A 361 10.17 -15.40 -21.81
CA ALA A 361 11.33 -16.02 -22.46
C ALA A 361 12.33 -16.62 -21.47
N ALA A 362 12.36 -16.15 -20.23
CA ALA A 362 13.20 -16.69 -19.15
C ALA A 362 12.61 -17.95 -18.48
N GLY A 363 11.32 -18.24 -18.69
CA GLY A 363 10.59 -19.39 -18.14
C GLY A 363 9.12 -19.07 -17.91
N VAL A 364 8.24 -20.05 -18.09
CA VAL A 364 6.78 -19.95 -17.91
C VAL A 364 6.30 -21.17 -17.12
N ILE A 365 5.27 -21.03 -16.31
CA ILE A 365 4.64 -22.16 -15.61
C ILE A 365 4.08 -23.13 -16.67
N ALA A 366 4.37 -24.41 -16.55
CA ALA A 366 3.94 -25.43 -17.51
C ALA A 366 2.42 -25.37 -17.74
N GLY A 367 1.98 -25.36 -19.01
CA GLY A 367 0.57 -25.27 -19.39
C GLY A 367 -0.05 -23.87 -19.34
N ALA A 368 0.64 -22.87 -18.83
CA ALA A 368 0.15 -21.50 -18.87
C ALA A 368 0.29 -20.88 -20.26
N GLN A 369 -0.66 -20.04 -20.63
CA GLN A 369 -0.65 -19.29 -21.89
C GLN A 369 -0.22 -17.83 -21.62
N HIS A 370 0.51 -17.26 -22.57
CA HIS A 370 1.02 -15.91 -22.43
C HIS A 370 0.02 -14.85 -22.90
N PHE A 371 -0.43 -14.00 -22.00
CA PHE A 371 -1.36 -12.88 -22.21
C PHE A 371 -0.79 -11.61 -21.58
N PRO A 372 0.21 -10.95 -22.20
CA PRO A 372 0.85 -9.77 -21.60
C PRO A 372 -0.20 -8.73 -21.21
N LEU A 373 -0.08 -8.16 -20.01
CA LEU A 373 -1.07 -7.22 -19.47
C LEU A 373 -1.37 -6.06 -20.44
N GLU A 374 -0.35 -5.55 -21.11
CA GLU A 374 -0.46 -4.46 -22.09
C GLU A 374 -1.25 -4.83 -23.36
N LYS A 375 -1.34 -6.13 -23.68
CA LYS A 375 -2.07 -6.66 -24.85
C LYS A 375 -3.36 -7.39 -24.45
N LEU A 376 -3.63 -7.55 -23.15
CA LEU A 376 -4.71 -8.39 -22.63
C LEU A 376 -6.09 -8.05 -23.21
N GLU A 377 -6.42 -6.75 -23.31
CA GLU A 377 -7.71 -6.33 -23.87
C GLU A 377 -7.90 -6.70 -25.34
N ASP A 378 -6.81 -6.75 -26.09
CA ASP A 378 -6.83 -7.09 -27.52
C ASP A 378 -6.94 -8.62 -27.73
N MET A 379 -6.58 -9.42 -26.72
CA MET A 379 -6.53 -10.89 -26.74
C MET A 379 -7.75 -11.55 -26.05
N LEU A 380 -8.74 -10.78 -25.59
CA LEU A 380 -9.91 -11.33 -24.87
C LEU A 380 -10.67 -12.41 -25.64
N GLY A 381 -10.68 -12.33 -26.97
CA GLY A 381 -11.33 -13.31 -27.85
C GLY A 381 -10.66 -14.69 -27.89
N GLU A 382 -9.44 -14.81 -27.35
CA GLU A 382 -8.68 -16.07 -27.28
C GLU A 382 -8.94 -16.84 -25.97
N LEU A 383 -9.63 -16.20 -25.00
CA LEU A 383 -9.95 -16.83 -23.71
C LEU A 383 -11.12 -17.81 -23.86
N PRO A 384 -11.03 -19.02 -23.26
CA PRO A 384 -12.14 -19.96 -23.30
C PRO A 384 -13.34 -19.46 -22.49
N GLY A 385 -14.53 -19.56 -23.03
CA GLY A 385 -15.76 -19.10 -22.38
C GLY A 385 -16.30 -20.01 -21.27
N ASP A 386 -15.83 -21.26 -21.22
CA ASP A 386 -16.32 -22.33 -20.33
C ASP A 386 -15.38 -22.63 -19.15
N LYS A 387 -14.20 -22.00 -19.09
CA LYS A 387 -13.21 -22.20 -18.04
C LYS A 387 -13.02 -20.97 -17.16
N GLU A 388 -12.63 -21.21 -15.91
CA GLU A 388 -12.16 -20.14 -15.04
C GLU A 388 -10.72 -19.75 -15.38
N VAL A 389 -10.47 -18.45 -15.57
CA VAL A 389 -9.12 -17.95 -15.87
C VAL A 389 -8.34 -17.74 -14.56
N LEU A 390 -7.24 -18.48 -14.39
CA LEU A 390 -6.29 -18.26 -13.31
C LEU A 390 -5.13 -17.40 -13.80
N ILE A 391 -4.87 -16.30 -13.10
CA ILE A 391 -3.95 -15.26 -13.54
C ILE A 391 -2.75 -15.20 -12.60
N TYR A 392 -1.54 -15.20 -13.14
CA TYR A 392 -0.35 -14.92 -12.35
C TYR A 392 0.59 -13.93 -13.04
N CYS A 393 1.49 -13.35 -12.24
CA CYS A 393 2.65 -12.58 -12.70
C CYS A 393 3.81 -12.76 -11.70
N ALA A 394 4.88 -11.96 -11.80
CA ALA A 394 6.03 -12.09 -10.90
C ALA A 394 5.74 -11.77 -9.41
N ASN A 395 4.75 -10.92 -9.09
CA ASN A 395 4.54 -10.42 -7.72
C ASN A 395 3.07 -10.08 -7.36
N GLY A 396 2.12 -10.54 -8.17
CA GLY A 396 0.68 -10.33 -7.97
C GLY A 396 0.14 -8.99 -8.49
N ILE A 397 0.97 -7.97 -8.72
CA ILE A 397 0.50 -6.62 -9.11
C ILE A 397 -0.19 -6.61 -10.47
N ARG A 398 0.46 -7.12 -11.50
CA ARG A 398 -0.10 -7.19 -12.86
C ARG A 398 -1.25 -8.18 -12.94
N ALA A 399 -1.17 -9.27 -12.14
CA ALA A 399 -2.26 -10.25 -12.05
C ALA A 399 -3.53 -9.62 -11.45
N GLU A 400 -3.42 -8.74 -10.43
CA GLU A 400 -4.56 -7.97 -9.91
C GLU A 400 -5.16 -7.02 -10.96
N MET A 401 -4.32 -6.34 -11.75
CA MET A 401 -4.78 -5.47 -12.83
C MET A 401 -5.52 -6.26 -13.93
N ALA A 402 -4.97 -7.40 -14.32
CA ALA A 402 -5.61 -8.29 -15.28
C ALA A 402 -6.94 -8.84 -14.75
N HIS A 403 -6.98 -9.27 -13.47
CA HIS A 403 -8.22 -9.65 -12.79
C HIS A 403 -9.30 -8.55 -12.89
N GLN A 404 -8.92 -7.29 -12.64
CA GLN A 404 -9.85 -6.18 -12.76
C GLN A 404 -10.38 -6.04 -14.20
N THR A 405 -9.50 -6.08 -15.19
CA THR A 405 -9.87 -5.98 -16.61
C THR A 405 -10.82 -7.11 -17.04
N LEU A 406 -10.50 -8.36 -16.68
CA LEU A 406 -11.35 -9.51 -17.03
C LEU A 406 -12.71 -9.47 -16.30
N SER A 407 -12.71 -9.06 -15.02
CA SER A 407 -13.95 -8.93 -14.23
C SER A 407 -14.90 -7.87 -14.78
N GLU A 408 -14.38 -6.74 -15.28
CA GLU A 408 -15.17 -5.70 -15.96
C GLU A 408 -15.82 -6.21 -17.26
N LYS A 409 -15.24 -7.23 -17.88
CA LYS A 409 -15.77 -7.90 -19.08
C LYS A 409 -16.66 -9.11 -18.74
N GLY A 410 -16.92 -9.38 -17.46
CA GLY A 410 -17.74 -10.50 -16.99
C GLY A 410 -17.09 -11.88 -17.15
N ILE A 411 -15.79 -11.94 -17.39
CA ILE A 411 -15.03 -13.19 -17.51
C ILE A 411 -14.74 -13.73 -16.12
N LYS A 412 -15.10 -14.99 -15.84
CA LYS A 412 -14.83 -15.65 -14.57
C LYS A 412 -13.33 -15.84 -14.40
N ASN A 413 -12.78 -15.25 -13.35
CA ASN A 413 -11.34 -15.31 -13.14
C ASN A 413 -10.94 -15.10 -11.68
N ARG A 414 -9.77 -15.63 -11.29
CA ARG A 414 -9.08 -15.34 -10.02
C ARG A 414 -7.60 -15.12 -10.28
N TYR A 415 -6.91 -14.44 -9.37
CA TYR A 415 -5.51 -14.11 -9.54
C TYR A 415 -4.63 -14.49 -8.34
N LEU A 416 -3.39 -14.84 -8.61
CA LEU A 416 -2.38 -15.13 -7.60
C LEU A 416 -1.71 -13.83 -7.15
N ASN A 417 -1.91 -13.48 -5.86
CA ASN A 417 -1.35 -12.27 -5.25
C ASN A 417 -0.07 -12.56 -4.47
N GLU A 418 0.86 -13.29 -5.09
CA GLU A 418 2.12 -13.74 -4.49
C GLU A 418 3.31 -13.45 -5.39
N THR A 419 4.52 -13.54 -4.79
CA THR A 419 5.76 -13.58 -5.58
C THR A 419 5.94 -14.97 -6.15
N VAL A 420 6.13 -15.06 -7.47
CA VAL A 420 6.34 -16.31 -8.20
C VAL A 420 7.73 -16.29 -8.80
N ILE A 421 8.53 -17.30 -8.47
CA ILE A 421 9.85 -17.53 -9.06
C ILE A 421 9.73 -18.73 -9.99
N ILE A 422 10.05 -18.55 -11.26
CA ILE A 422 9.88 -19.57 -12.30
C ILE A 422 11.26 -19.93 -12.86
N ALA A 423 11.58 -21.22 -12.91
CA ALA A 423 12.78 -21.74 -13.53
C ALA A 423 12.57 -21.95 -15.05
N LYS A 424 13.67 -22.12 -15.79
CA LYS A 424 13.63 -22.34 -17.25
C LYS A 424 12.87 -23.61 -17.67
N ASP A 425 12.83 -24.62 -16.81
CA ASP A 425 12.11 -25.88 -17.04
C ASP A 425 10.61 -25.79 -16.74
N GLY A 426 10.12 -24.61 -16.33
CA GLY A 426 8.71 -24.37 -15.97
C GLY A 426 8.35 -24.75 -14.53
N SER A 427 9.29 -25.26 -13.75
CA SER A 427 9.10 -25.42 -12.30
C SER A 427 9.02 -24.05 -11.63
N PHE A 428 8.24 -23.95 -10.55
CA PHE A 428 8.03 -22.67 -9.89
C PHE A 428 7.89 -22.80 -8.36
N LYS A 429 8.09 -21.66 -7.69
CA LYS A 429 7.84 -21.48 -6.26
C LYS A 429 6.97 -20.23 -6.06
N ILE A 430 6.05 -20.34 -5.12
CA ILE A 430 5.20 -19.24 -4.66
C ILE A 430 5.63 -18.85 -3.25
#